data_45670a122346b150b2bdfce99eba1e6d
#
_entry.id   45670a122346b150b2bdfce99eba1e6d
#
_cell.length_a   1.000
_cell.length_b   1.000
_cell.length_c   1.000
_cell.angle_alpha   90.00
_cell.angle_beta   90.00
_cell.angle_gamma   90.00
#
_symmetry.space_group_name_H-M   'P 1'
#
loop_
_entity.id
_entity.type
_entity.pdbx_description
1 polymer ?
#
loop_
_entity_poly.entity_id
_entity_poly.type
_entity_poly.pdbx_seq_one_letter_code
_entity_poly.pdbx_strand_id
1 'polypeptide(L)'
;MRLGALLGPVLQPDNPNFIYDQASSLVDAGFNSLWSAQAIGRGFMMGDPLLTLQAAGAADSTVELGTAVMQLPLYHPMELAHRLFTLRQMVGARFSLGVGAGSTAADYAAYERDYEGRFKAFNETLARLRSILKTGGEGEANHAPWKNTLDSIPLLYGTWGKGVARASAEFDGWIASGMHRNVDEVCEAMVGYRAAGGGRALVSTLQVNGDTDLDEFQQRLQRFKAAGFDDAVLMILPGGPDPATVRGLV
;
A
#
# COMPACT_ATOMS: atom_id res chain seq x y z
N MET A 1 -1.69 8.80 15.71
CA MET A 1 -1.55 8.33 14.31
C MET A 1 -0.21 7.61 14.20
N ARG A 2 -0.18 6.40 13.65
CA ARG A 2 1.07 5.65 13.42
C ARG A 2 1.79 6.18 12.18
N LEU A 3 3.11 6.08 12.14
CA LEU A 3 3.88 6.38 10.93
C LEU A 3 4.34 5.10 10.24
N GLY A 4 4.02 5.01 8.95
CA GLY A 4 4.58 4.04 8.03
C GLY A 4 5.53 4.70 7.04
N ALA A 5 6.40 3.91 6.42
CA ALA A 5 7.25 4.36 5.34
C ALA A 5 6.96 3.57 4.05
N LEU A 6 6.89 4.27 2.93
CA LEU A 6 6.85 3.66 1.61
C LEU A 6 8.28 3.37 1.18
N LEU A 7 8.58 2.10 0.94
CA LEU A 7 9.87 1.68 0.40
C LEU A 7 10.03 2.27 -1.00
N GLY A 8 11.09 3.02 -1.18
CA GLY A 8 11.31 3.85 -2.36
C GLY A 8 11.77 3.08 -3.60
N PRO A 9 11.94 3.78 -4.72
CA PRO A 9 12.52 3.21 -5.92
C PRO A 9 13.94 2.69 -5.66
N VAL A 10 14.32 1.67 -6.41
CA VAL A 10 15.66 1.08 -6.36
C VAL A 10 16.70 2.11 -6.84
N LEU A 11 17.46 2.68 -5.94
CA LEU A 11 18.42 3.73 -6.23
C LEU A 11 19.89 3.27 -6.18
N GLN A 12 20.14 2.04 -5.74
CA GLN A 12 21.49 1.49 -5.60
C GLN A 12 21.59 0.16 -6.35
N PRO A 13 21.80 0.20 -7.68
CA PRO A 13 21.83 -1.01 -8.50
C PRO A 13 22.95 -1.98 -8.09
N ASP A 14 23.99 -1.49 -7.44
CA ASP A 14 25.14 -2.30 -7.01
C ASP A 14 25.00 -2.89 -5.60
N ASN A 15 23.91 -2.57 -4.88
CA ASN A 15 23.61 -3.15 -3.56
C ASN A 15 22.43 -4.13 -3.64
N PRO A 16 22.68 -5.44 -3.68
CA PRO A 16 21.59 -6.43 -3.71
C PRO A 16 20.74 -6.46 -2.43
N ASN A 17 21.23 -5.89 -1.33
CA ASN A 17 20.55 -5.85 -0.04
C ASN A 17 19.82 -4.52 0.20
N PHE A 18 19.76 -3.61 -0.77
CA PHE A 18 19.30 -2.24 -0.54
C PHE A 18 17.87 -2.17 0.07
N ILE A 19 16.93 -3.05 -0.28
CA ILE A 19 15.60 -3.12 0.32
C ILE A 19 15.69 -3.53 1.80
N TYR A 20 16.51 -4.54 2.09
CA TYR A 20 16.76 -4.99 3.45
C TYR A 20 17.36 -3.87 4.31
N ASP A 21 18.39 -3.20 3.80
CA ASP A 21 19.09 -2.11 4.49
C ASP A 21 18.15 -0.91 4.73
N GLN A 22 17.35 -0.56 3.72
CA GLN A 22 16.34 0.50 3.85
C GLN A 22 15.28 0.13 4.89
N ALA A 23 14.78 -1.09 4.85
CA ALA A 23 13.78 -1.57 5.82
C ALA A 23 14.34 -1.55 7.25
N SER A 24 15.57 -2.06 7.46
CA SER A 24 16.23 -2.03 8.76
C SER A 24 16.38 -0.60 9.28
N SER A 25 16.89 0.31 8.45
CA SER A 25 17.04 1.73 8.83
C SER A 25 15.73 2.39 9.25
N LEU A 26 14.63 2.09 8.54
CA LEU A 26 13.30 2.64 8.85
C LEU A 26 12.73 2.04 10.15
N VAL A 27 12.95 0.75 10.39
CA VAL A 27 12.54 0.09 11.64
C VAL A 27 13.34 0.63 12.82
N ASP A 28 14.66 0.77 12.69
CA ASP A 28 15.54 1.34 13.71
C ASP A 28 15.16 2.79 14.05
N ALA A 29 14.69 3.55 13.05
CA ALA A 29 14.13 4.89 13.25
C ALA A 29 12.75 4.88 13.94
N GLY A 30 12.11 3.72 14.13
CA GLY A 30 10.85 3.57 14.86
C GLY A 30 9.58 3.68 14.01
N PHE A 31 9.67 3.47 12.69
CA PHE A 31 8.46 3.37 11.84
C PHE A 31 7.65 2.13 12.18
N ASN A 32 6.32 2.28 12.21
CA ASN A 32 5.39 1.23 12.65
C ASN A 32 5.02 0.24 11.55
N SER A 33 5.18 0.65 10.28
CA SER A 33 4.81 -0.16 9.11
C SER A 33 5.63 0.21 7.88
N LEU A 34 5.88 -0.78 7.02
CA LEU A 34 6.57 -0.62 5.75
C LEU A 34 5.62 -0.98 4.61
N TRP A 35 5.59 -0.11 3.62
CA TRP A 35 4.65 -0.20 2.51
C TRP A 35 5.39 -0.24 1.18
N SER A 36 4.81 -0.90 0.19
CA SER A 36 5.30 -0.87 -1.19
C SER A 36 4.18 -0.51 -2.15
N ALA A 37 4.49 0.29 -3.15
CA ALA A 37 3.56 0.68 -4.20
C ALA A 37 3.97 0.07 -5.53
N GLN A 38 3.00 -0.08 -6.43
CA GLN A 38 3.26 -0.54 -7.79
C GLN A 38 3.38 0.62 -8.76
N ALA A 39 4.48 0.67 -9.49
CA ALA A 39 4.69 1.56 -10.61
C ALA A 39 5.47 0.81 -11.69
N ILE A 40 4.93 0.78 -12.91
CA ILE A 40 5.45 -0.01 -14.02
C ILE A 40 5.42 0.87 -15.28
N GLY A 41 6.47 0.80 -16.09
CA GLY A 41 6.49 1.54 -17.37
C GLY A 41 6.57 3.07 -17.25
N ARG A 42 6.99 3.61 -16.10
CA ARG A 42 7.04 5.06 -15.82
C ARG A 42 8.43 5.69 -16.00
N GLY A 43 9.40 4.96 -16.58
CA GLY A 43 10.76 5.45 -16.79
C GLY A 43 11.69 5.39 -15.58
N PHE A 44 11.25 4.76 -14.49
CA PHE A 44 12.07 4.44 -13.32
C PHE A 44 11.74 3.03 -12.80
N MET A 45 12.71 2.41 -12.13
CA MET A 45 12.50 1.09 -11.53
C MET A 45 11.90 1.22 -10.15
N MET A 46 10.71 0.65 -9.97
CA MET A 46 10.12 0.34 -8.70
C MET A 46 10.14 -1.17 -8.51
N GLY A 47 10.58 -1.65 -7.35
CA GLY A 47 10.59 -3.10 -7.08
C GLY A 47 9.17 -3.70 -7.14
N ASP A 48 9.07 -4.98 -7.51
CA ASP A 48 7.80 -5.70 -7.37
C ASP A 48 7.32 -5.60 -5.91
N PRO A 49 6.08 -5.17 -5.64
CA PRO A 49 5.63 -4.90 -4.29
C PRO A 49 5.73 -6.10 -3.35
N LEU A 50 5.42 -7.31 -3.84
CA LEU A 50 5.41 -8.51 -2.99
C LEU A 50 6.83 -9.00 -2.69
N LEU A 51 7.75 -8.92 -3.66
CA LEU A 51 9.18 -9.23 -3.45
C LEU A 51 9.83 -8.22 -2.53
N THR A 52 9.51 -6.93 -2.70
CA THR A 52 9.97 -5.84 -1.83
C THR A 52 9.52 -6.07 -0.38
N LEU A 53 8.25 -6.42 -0.16
CA LEU A 53 7.73 -6.68 1.17
C LEU A 53 8.26 -7.97 1.78
N GLN A 54 8.57 -8.98 0.97
CA GLN A 54 9.24 -10.18 1.45
C GLN A 54 10.64 -9.86 1.99
N ALA A 55 11.42 -9.08 1.24
CA ALA A 55 12.76 -8.66 1.67
C ALA A 55 12.70 -7.77 2.94
N ALA A 56 11.77 -6.82 2.99
CA ALA A 56 11.54 -5.99 4.18
C ALA A 56 11.09 -6.81 5.38
N GLY A 57 10.25 -7.82 5.15
CA GLY A 57 9.79 -8.74 6.18
C GLY A 57 10.86 -9.67 6.73
N ALA A 58 11.94 -9.88 5.99
CA ALA A 58 13.12 -10.60 6.46
C ALA A 58 14.05 -9.71 7.31
N ALA A 59 14.02 -8.38 7.10
CA ALA A 59 14.80 -7.43 7.90
C ALA A 59 14.27 -7.28 9.32
N ASP A 60 12.96 -7.35 9.51
CA ASP A 60 12.32 -7.29 10.82
C ASP A 60 11.10 -8.22 10.89
N SER A 61 10.92 -8.89 12.02
CA SER A 61 9.83 -9.87 12.23
C SER A 61 8.56 -9.27 12.83
N THR A 62 8.57 -7.99 13.22
CA THR A 62 7.48 -7.36 13.99
C THR A 62 6.77 -6.24 13.23
N VAL A 63 7.48 -5.51 12.35
CA VAL A 63 6.92 -4.39 11.60
C VAL A 63 5.77 -4.83 10.71
N GLU A 64 4.71 -4.04 10.68
CA GLU A 64 3.58 -4.28 9.77
C GLU A 64 3.99 -4.02 8.32
N LEU A 65 3.47 -4.81 7.39
CA LEU A 65 3.77 -4.74 5.96
C LEU A 65 2.49 -4.52 5.16
N GLY A 66 2.56 -3.74 4.09
CA GLY A 66 1.40 -3.53 3.24
C GLY A 66 1.70 -3.03 1.84
N THR A 67 0.73 -3.12 0.96
CA THR A 67 0.79 -2.49 -0.36
C THR A 67 -0.05 -1.22 -0.41
N ALA A 68 0.46 -0.16 -1.08
CA ALA A 68 -0.25 1.11 -1.21
C ALA A 68 -0.05 1.76 -2.60
N VAL A 69 -0.58 1.14 -3.67
CA VAL A 69 -1.45 -0.03 -3.76
C VAL A 69 -0.99 -0.95 -4.88
N MET A 70 -1.50 -2.20 -4.91
CA MET A 70 -1.43 -3.06 -6.09
C MET A 70 -2.58 -2.76 -7.04
N GLN A 71 -2.29 -2.71 -8.34
CA GLN A 71 -3.26 -2.43 -9.41
C GLN A 71 -3.87 -3.75 -9.88
N LEU A 72 -4.99 -4.17 -9.28
CA LEU A 72 -5.59 -5.50 -9.54
C LEU A 72 -5.85 -5.81 -11.03
N PRO A 73 -6.26 -4.84 -11.88
CA PRO A 73 -6.53 -5.13 -13.30
C PRO A 73 -5.33 -5.66 -14.09
N LEU A 74 -4.11 -5.47 -13.56
CA LEU A 74 -2.89 -5.91 -14.22
C LEU A 74 -2.56 -7.39 -13.95
N TYR A 75 -3.32 -8.07 -13.08
CA TYR A 75 -3.04 -9.44 -12.64
C TYR A 75 -4.13 -10.43 -13.05
N HIS A 76 -3.71 -11.67 -13.27
CA HIS A 76 -4.63 -12.80 -13.21
C HIS A 76 -4.89 -13.16 -11.74
N PRO A 77 -6.16 -13.27 -11.29
CA PRO A 77 -6.47 -13.44 -9.86
C PRO A 77 -5.89 -14.72 -9.24
N MET A 78 -5.82 -15.84 -9.97
CA MET A 78 -5.19 -17.07 -9.47
C MET A 78 -3.68 -16.90 -9.25
N GLU A 79 -2.98 -16.26 -10.20
CA GLU A 79 -1.55 -16.01 -10.10
C GLU A 79 -1.24 -15.06 -8.94
N LEU A 80 -2.04 -14.00 -8.78
CA LEU A 80 -1.88 -13.09 -7.65
C LEU A 80 -2.17 -13.79 -6.31
N ALA A 81 -3.23 -14.60 -6.23
CA ALA A 81 -3.54 -15.36 -5.01
C ALA A 81 -2.41 -16.31 -4.61
N HIS A 82 -1.78 -16.99 -5.57
CA HIS A 82 -0.60 -17.84 -5.31
C HIS A 82 0.52 -17.05 -4.63
N ARG A 83 0.86 -15.88 -5.16
CA ARG A 83 1.87 -15.00 -4.57
C ARG A 83 1.47 -14.49 -3.18
N LEU A 84 0.20 -14.13 -3.01
CA LEU A 84 -0.32 -13.62 -1.73
C LEU A 84 -0.31 -14.69 -0.63
N PHE A 85 -0.71 -15.93 -0.93
CA PHE A 85 -0.61 -17.04 0.01
C PHE A 85 0.85 -17.30 0.41
N THR A 86 1.75 -17.27 -0.57
CA THR A 86 3.18 -17.46 -0.33
C THR A 86 3.72 -16.34 0.58
N LEU A 87 3.48 -15.07 0.24
CA LEU A 87 3.95 -13.94 1.06
C LEU A 87 3.34 -14.02 2.47
N ARG A 88 2.03 -14.26 2.58
CA ARG A 88 1.33 -14.37 3.86
C ARG A 88 1.92 -15.47 4.76
N GLN A 89 2.33 -16.59 4.18
CA GLN A 89 3.03 -17.65 4.92
C GLN A 89 4.42 -17.22 5.39
N MET A 90 5.15 -16.45 4.57
CA MET A 90 6.52 -16.00 4.87
C MET A 90 6.56 -14.88 5.93
N VAL A 91 5.64 -13.92 5.85
CA VAL A 91 5.66 -12.73 6.71
C VAL A 91 4.63 -12.78 7.86
N GLY A 92 3.79 -13.79 7.90
CA GLY A 92 2.79 -13.96 8.96
C GLY A 92 1.61 -12.97 8.88
N ALA A 93 0.88 -12.81 9.99
CA ALA A 93 -0.38 -12.04 10.09
C ALA A 93 -0.22 -10.52 9.95
N ARG A 94 0.98 -10.02 9.83
CA ARG A 94 1.31 -8.59 9.76
C ARG A 94 1.21 -7.97 8.36
N PHE A 95 0.71 -8.70 7.37
CA PHE A 95 0.53 -8.25 5.99
C PHE A 95 -0.89 -7.77 5.71
N SER A 96 -1.01 -6.57 5.11
CA SER A 96 -2.26 -5.99 4.61
C SER A 96 -2.15 -5.72 3.11
N LEU A 97 -3.18 -6.10 2.35
CA LEU A 97 -3.22 -5.91 0.89
C LEU A 97 -4.01 -4.66 0.52
N GLY A 98 -3.31 -3.57 0.21
CA GLY A 98 -3.91 -2.39 -0.41
C GLY A 98 -4.06 -2.58 -1.91
N VAL A 99 -5.26 -2.40 -2.42
CA VAL A 99 -5.63 -2.61 -3.82
C VAL A 99 -6.26 -1.38 -4.44
N GLY A 100 -6.11 -1.23 -5.75
CA GLY A 100 -6.73 -0.15 -6.51
C GLY A 100 -6.86 -0.48 -7.99
N ALA A 101 -7.59 0.36 -8.70
CA ALA A 101 -7.68 0.25 -10.16
C ALA A 101 -6.43 0.82 -10.87
N GLY A 102 -5.62 1.61 -10.16
CA GLY A 102 -4.52 2.34 -10.78
C GLY A 102 -4.96 3.64 -11.47
N SER A 103 -4.04 4.59 -11.60
CA SER A 103 -4.30 5.92 -12.14
C SER A 103 -3.41 6.32 -13.32
N THR A 104 -2.48 5.45 -13.74
CA THR A 104 -1.45 5.77 -14.73
C THR A 104 -1.57 4.90 -15.96
N ALA A 105 -1.85 5.50 -17.11
CA ALA A 105 -2.03 4.77 -18.37
C ALA A 105 -0.76 4.03 -18.81
N ALA A 106 0.44 4.54 -18.49
CA ALA A 106 1.70 3.88 -18.82
C ALA A 106 1.84 2.50 -18.17
N ASP A 107 1.33 2.30 -16.96
CA ASP A 107 1.34 1.00 -16.30
C ASP A 107 0.50 -0.02 -17.08
N TYR A 108 -0.64 0.42 -17.62
CA TYR A 108 -1.53 -0.41 -18.42
C TYR A 108 -0.94 -0.73 -19.81
N ALA A 109 -0.33 0.27 -20.45
CA ALA A 109 0.34 0.08 -21.74
C ALA A 109 1.48 -0.95 -21.64
N ALA A 110 2.25 -0.93 -20.54
CA ALA A 110 3.33 -1.88 -20.31
C ALA A 110 2.85 -3.35 -20.22
N TYR A 111 1.57 -3.57 -19.91
CA TYR A 111 0.93 -4.90 -19.81
C TYR A 111 -0.09 -5.17 -20.90
N GLU A 112 -0.17 -4.32 -21.93
CA GLU A 112 -1.14 -4.42 -23.02
C GLU A 112 -2.59 -4.56 -22.49
N ARG A 113 -2.92 -3.79 -21.42
CA ARG A 113 -4.23 -3.77 -20.78
C ARG A 113 -4.99 -2.50 -21.10
N ASP A 114 -6.33 -2.62 -21.15
CA ASP A 114 -7.22 -1.48 -21.35
C ASP A 114 -7.28 -0.59 -20.10
N TYR A 115 -6.76 0.64 -20.24
CA TYR A 115 -6.80 1.64 -19.16
C TYR A 115 -8.21 2.19 -18.92
N GLU A 116 -9.00 2.40 -19.98
CA GLU A 116 -10.34 2.97 -19.85
C GLU A 116 -11.30 2.00 -19.15
N GLY A 117 -11.18 0.70 -19.42
CA GLY A 117 -11.94 -0.35 -18.77
C GLY A 117 -11.46 -0.72 -17.35
N ARG A 118 -10.45 -0.05 -16.82
CA ARG A 118 -9.78 -0.43 -15.55
C ARG A 118 -10.70 -0.62 -14.34
N PHE A 119 -11.75 0.19 -14.22
CA PHE A 119 -12.68 0.06 -13.09
C PHE A 119 -13.56 -1.18 -13.18
N LYS A 120 -13.97 -1.57 -14.40
CA LYS A 120 -14.69 -2.82 -14.64
C LYS A 120 -13.77 -4.01 -14.35
N ALA A 121 -12.57 -4.01 -14.93
CA ALA A 121 -11.57 -5.05 -14.70
C ALA A 121 -11.18 -5.17 -13.22
N PHE A 122 -11.08 -4.04 -12.49
CA PHE A 122 -10.86 -4.05 -11.04
C PHE A 122 -11.96 -4.82 -10.30
N ASN A 123 -13.22 -4.55 -10.62
CA ASN A 123 -14.35 -5.21 -9.95
C ASN A 123 -14.37 -6.71 -10.23
N GLU A 124 -14.15 -7.11 -11.48
CA GLU A 124 -14.10 -8.52 -11.88
C GLU A 124 -12.94 -9.27 -11.21
N THR A 125 -11.73 -8.67 -11.24
CA THR A 125 -10.55 -9.27 -10.60
C THR A 125 -10.71 -9.34 -9.08
N LEU A 126 -11.25 -8.29 -8.44
CA LEU A 126 -11.48 -8.25 -7.00
C LEU A 126 -12.45 -9.35 -6.54
N ALA A 127 -13.57 -9.53 -7.25
CA ALA A 127 -14.56 -10.53 -6.90
C ALA A 127 -13.97 -11.94 -6.95
N ARG A 128 -13.24 -12.26 -8.02
CA ARG A 128 -12.54 -13.55 -8.18
C ARG A 128 -11.45 -13.72 -7.11
N LEU A 129 -10.60 -12.70 -6.91
CA LEU A 129 -9.53 -12.75 -5.93
C LEU A 129 -10.06 -13.01 -4.51
N ARG A 130 -11.11 -12.32 -4.10
CA ARG A 130 -11.76 -12.55 -2.79
C ARG A 130 -12.24 -13.99 -2.63
N SER A 131 -12.87 -14.54 -3.67
CA SER A 131 -13.31 -15.95 -3.67
C SER A 131 -12.12 -16.89 -3.50
N ILE A 132 -11.05 -16.69 -4.28
CA ILE A 132 -9.85 -17.54 -4.24
C ILE A 132 -9.14 -17.43 -2.89
N LEU A 133 -9.00 -16.21 -2.33
CA LEU A 133 -8.38 -16.02 -1.01
C LEU A 133 -9.15 -16.74 0.11
N LYS A 134 -10.47 -16.85 -0.04
CA LYS A 134 -11.33 -17.55 0.91
C LYS A 134 -11.31 -19.07 0.75
N THR A 135 -11.32 -19.57 -0.48
CA THR A 135 -11.50 -21.00 -0.77
C THR A 135 -10.22 -21.73 -1.15
N GLY A 136 -9.18 -21.00 -1.53
CA GLY A 136 -7.92 -21.54 -2.06
C GLY A 136 -7.92 -21.81 -3.56
N GLY A 137 -9.07 -21.64 -4.27
CA GLY A 137 -9.14 -21.98 -5.68
C GLY A 137 -10.33 -21.38 -6.42
N GLU A 138 -10.43 -21.73 -7.72
CA GLU A 138 -11.53 -21.32 -8.61
C GLU A 138 -11.79 -22.44 -9.64
N GLY A 139 -13.03 -22.89 -9.74
CA GLY A 139 -13.38 -24.06 -10.58
C GLY A 139 -12.65 -25.33 -10.12
N GLU A 140 -12.01 -26.01 -11.05
CA GLU A 140 -11.19 -27.21 -10.75
C GLU A 140 -9.76 -26.87 -10.28
N ALA A 141 -9.33 -25.61 -10.48
CA ALA A 141 -8.00 -25.15 -10.08
C ALA A 141 -7.97 -24.77 -8.61
N ASN A 142 -7.08 -25.38 -7.84
CA ASN A 142 -6.92 -25.13 -6.41
C ASN A 142 -5.45 -25.10 -6.02
N HIS A 143 -5.03 -24.07 -5.29
CA HIS A 143 -3.68 -23.93 -4.75
C HIS A 143 -3.43 -24.83 -3.54
N ALA A 144 -4.49 -25.33 -2.89
CA ALA A 144 -4.42 -26.03 -1.59
C ALA A 144 -3.51 -25.31 -0.59
N PRO A 145 -3.74 -24.01 -0.33
CA PRO A 145 -2.86 -23.21 0.51
C PRO A 145 -2.91 -23.67 1.96
N TRP A 146 -1.93 -23.22 2.76
CA TRP A 146 -1.93 -23.46 4.20
C TRP A 146 -3.18 -22.82 4.84
N LYS A 147 -3.82 -23.53 5.76
CA LYS A 147 -5.08 -23.10 6.40
C LYS A 147 -5.01 -21.70 7.03
N ASN A 148 -3.86 -21.37 7.63
CA ASN A 148 -3.63 -20.07 8.28
C ASN A 148 -3.48 -18.91 7.31
N THR A 149 -3.45 -19.16 5.99
CA THR A 149 -3.38 -18.12 4.96
C THR A 149 -4.73 -17.84 4.31
N LEU A 150 -5.70 -18.76 4.46
CA LEU A 150 -7.05 -18.57 3.95
C LEU A 150 -7.79 -17.46 4.73
N ASP A 151 -8.49 -16.60 3.99
CA ASP A 151 -9.35 -15.52 4.51
C ASP A 151 -8.69 -14.67 5.61
N SER A 152 -7.37 -14.50 5.53
CA SER A 152 -6.54 -13.94 6.61
C SER A 152 -5.81 -12.66 6.23
N ILE A 153 -6.01 -12.14 5.01
CA ILE A 153 -5.34 -10.95 4.50
C ILE A 153 -6.33 -9.78 4.50
N PRO A 154 -6.13 -8.75 5.37
CA PRO A 154 -6.95 -7.55 5.32
C PRO A 154 -6.84 -6.85 3.97
N LEU A 155 -7.97 -6.43 3.41
CA LEU A 155 -8.07 -5.73 2.12
C LEU A 155 -8.34 -4.24 2.35
N LEU A 156 -7.42 -3.38 1.95
CA LEU A 156 -7.55 -1.93 2.00
C LEU A 156 -7.80 -1.38 0.60
N TYR A 157 -8.73 -0.43 0.45
CA TYR A 157 -9.07 0.12 -0.86
C TYR A 157 -8.44 1.49 -1.10
N GLY A 158 -7.52 1.56 -2.04
CA GLY A 158 -6.96 2.81 -2.56
C GLY A 158 -7.91 3.44 -3.57
N THR A 159 -8.65 4.47 -3.16
CA THR A 159 -9.72 5.05 -3.96
C THR A 159 -10.02 6.49 -3.58
N TRP A 160 -10.85 7.16 -4.40
CA TRP A 160 -11.32 8.52 -4.21
C TRP A 160 -12.79 8.73 -4.62
N GLY A 161 -13.38 9.85 -4.21
CA GLY A 161 -14.74 10.24 -4.56
C GLY A 161 -15.77 9.20 -4.11
N LYS A 162 -16.63 8.75 -5.01
CA LYS A 162 -17.66 7.73 -4.70
C LYS A 162 -17.10 6.41 -4.16
N GLY A 163 -15.84 6.12 -4.46
CA GLY A 163 -15.17 4.92 -3.96
C GLY A 163 -14.91 4.94 -2.46
N VAL A 164 -14.86 6.12 -1.81
CA VAL A 164 -14.64 6.24 -0.36
C VAL A 164 -15.79 5.61 0.44
N ALA A 165 -17.04 5.84 0.02
CA ALA A 165 -18.20 5.18 0.62
C ALA A 165 -18.17 3.66 0.43
N ARG A 166 -17.67 3.19 -0.73
CA ARG A 166 -17.47 1.76 -0.96
C ARG A 166 -16.36 1.18 -0.07
N ALA A 167 -15.30 1.95 0.17
CA ALA A 167 -14.23 1.51 1.08
C ALA A 167 -14.76 1.25 2.49
N SER A 168 -15.66 2.09 3.01
CA SER A 168 -16.27 1.90 4.33
C SER A 168 -17.19 0.68 4.41
N ALA A 169 -17.86 0.32 3.31
CA ALA A 169 -18.86 -0.75 3.29
C ALA A 169 -18.30 -2.14 2.96
N GLU A 170 -17.26 -2.22 2.12
CA GLU A 170 -16.83 -3.48 1.52
C GLU A 170 -15.37 -3.86 1.82
N PHE A 171 -14.60 -3.02 2.51
CA PHE A 171 -13.17 -3.25 2.75
C PHE A 171 -12.82 -3.06 4.22
N ASP A 172 -11.69 -3.65 4.63
CA ASP A 172 -11.15 -3.52 5.99
C ASP A 172 -10.55 -2.13 6.26
N GLY A 173 -10.37 -1.33 5.21
CA GLY A 173 -9.88 0.03 5.34
C GLY A 173 -9.78 0.80 4.03
N TRP A 174 -9.44 2.08 4.17
CA TRP A 174 -9.29 3.04 3.10
C TRP A 174 -7.85 3.56 3.00
N ILE A 175 -7.33 3.67 1.78
CA ILE A 175 -6.05 4.32 1.48
C ILE A 175 -6.33 5.59 0.68
N ALA A 176 -6.14 6.75 1.31
CA ALA A 176 -6.17 8.05 0.66
C ALA A 176 -4.80 8.37 0.04
N SER A 177 -4.78 9.05 -1.10
CA SER A 177 -3.53 9.51 -1.71
C SER A 177 -3.19 10.92 -1.25
N GLY A 178 -2.10 11.07 -0.54
CA GLY A 178 -1.53 12.38 -0.17
C GLY A 178 -0.73 13.06 -1.28
N MET A 179 -0.51 12.36 -2.41
CA MET A 179 0.17 12.91 -3.58
C MET A 179 -0.79 13.64 -4.53
N HIS A 180 -2.01 13.13 -4.70
CA HIS A 180 -2.95 13.61 -5.72
C HIS A 180 -4.04 14.52 -5.17
N ARG A 181 -4.07 14.75 -3.85
CA ARG A 181 -5.10 15.52 -3.17
C ARG A 181 -4.49 16.47 -2.14
N ASN A 182 -5.12 17.61 -1.96
CA ASN A 182 -4.73 18.51 -0.89
C ASN A 182 -5.26 18.01 0.48
N VAL A 183 -4.73 18.61 1.54
CA VAL A 183 -5.05 18.19 2.91
C VAL A 183 -6.53 18.38 3.24
N ASP A 184 -7.13 19.49 2.78
CA ASP A 184 -8.53 19.82 3.08
C ASP A 184 -9.48 18.78 2.48
N GLU A 185 -9.31 18.48 1.19
CA GLU A 185 -10.10 17.45 0.49
C GLU A 185 -10.02 16.09 1.20
N VAL A 186 -8.80 15.70 1.62
CA VAL A 186 -8.57 14.39 2.26
C VAL A 186 -9.20 14.35 3.64
N CYS A 187 -9.09 15.43 4.43
CA CYS A 187 -9.71 15.53 5.75
C CYS A 187 -11.24 15.57 5.66
N GLU A 188 -11.81 16.29 4.69
CA GLU A 188 -13.25 16.31 4.46
C GLU A 188 -13.79 14.93 4.08
N ALA A 189 -13.13 14.23 3.16
CA ALA A 189 -13.51 12.87 2.78
C ALA A 189 -13.46 11.89 3.96
N MET A 190 -12.54 12.10 4.91
CA MET A 190 -12.43 11.28 6.13
C MET A 190 -13.66 11.39 7.03
N VAL A 191 -14.27 12.58 7.13
CA VAL A 191 -15.51 12.77 7.89
C VAL A 191 -16.62 11.86 7.34
N GLY A 192 -16.81 11.86 6.03
CA GLY A 192 -17.79 10.99 5.36
C GLY A 192 -17.45 9.51 5.50
N TYR A 193 -16.17 9.14 5.40
CA TYR A 193 -15.72 7.77 5.60
C TYR A 193 -16.06 7.22 6.99
N ARG A 194 -15.78 7.99 8.05
CA ARG A 194 -16.08 7.60 9.44
C ARG A 194 -17.58 7.60 9.73
N ALA A 195 -18.32 8.59 9.22
CA ALA A 195 -19.77 8.63 9.36
C ALA A 195 -20.47 7.43 8.73
N ALA A 196 -19.88 6.84 7.67
CA ALA A 196 -20.36 5.61 7.03
C ALA A 196 -19.87 4.32 7.74
N GLY A 197 -19.27 4.41 8.92
CA GLY A 197 -18.79 3.26 9.69
C GLY A 197 -17.43 2.73 9.23
N GLY A 198 -16.67 3.50 8.44
CA GLY A 198 -15.36 3.11 7.93
C GLY A 198 -14.37 2.75 9.05
N GLY A 199 -13.69 1.62 8.89
CA GLY A 199 -12.66 1.11 9.79
C GLY A 199 -11.33 1.83 9.65
N ARG A 200 -10.23 1.09 9.52
CA ARG A 200 -8.88 1.65 9.36
C ARG A 200 -8.77 2.59 8.16
N ALA A 201 -8.12 3.73 8.34
CA ALA A 201 -7.82 4.66 7.26
C ALA A 201 -6.36 5.11 7.32
N LEU A 202 -5.71 5.13 6.17
CA LEU A 202 -4.36 5.65 6.04
C LEU A 202 -4.26 6.66 4.89
N VAL A 203 -3.42 7.67 5.08
CA VAL A 203 -2.99 8.56 4.00
C VAL A 203 -1.60 8.15 3.54
N SER A 204 -1.46 7.86 2.24
CA SER A 204 -0.23 7.31 1.67
C SER A 204 0.44 8.25 0.67
N THR A 205 1.72 7.97 0.42
CA THR A 205 2.56 8.67 -0.56
C THR A 205 2.75 10.16 -0.21
N LEU A 206 2.95 10.41 1.08
CA LEU A 206 3.36 11.72 1.56
C LEU A 206 4.87 11.89 1.32
N GLN A 207 5.22 12.60 0.26
CA GLN A 207 6.62 12.77 -0.14
C GLN A 207 7.34 13.75 0.79
N VAL A 208 8.58 13.39 1.15
CA VAL A 208 9.53 14.21 1.91
C VAL A 208 10.85 14.20 1.18
N ASN A 209 11.36 15.35 0.80
CA ASN A 209 12.64 15.55 0.12
C ASN A 209 13.52 16.55 0.85
N GLY A 210 14.69 16.89 0.32
CA GLY A 210 15.63 17.83 0.92
C GLY A 210 15.11 19.26 1.05
N ASP A 211 14.13 19.65 0.24
CA ASP A 211 13.55 21.01 0.23
C ASP A 211 12.25 21.09 1.04
N THR A 212 11.81 19.98 1.67
CA THR A 212 10.56 19.94 2.44
C THR A 212 10.70 20.76 3.71
N ASP A 213 9.82 21.76 3.89
CA ASP A 213 9.66 22.45 5.17
C ASP A 213 9.06 21.48 6.20
N LEU A 214 9.87 21.09 7.17
CA LEU A 214 9.48 20.08 8.17
C LEU A 214 8.42 20.58 9.14
N ASP A 215 8.37 21.89 9.42
CA ASP A 215 7.36 22.48 10.30
C ASP A 215 5.99 22.47 9.61
N GLU A 216 5.93 22.86 8.33
CA GLU A 216 4.71 22.74 7.52
C GLU A 216 4.28 21.28 7.37
N PHE A 217 5.24 20.39 7.12
CA PHE A 217 4.97 18.96 7.00
C PHE A 217 4.43 18.36 8.30
N GLN A 218 4.97 18.76 9.46
CA GLN A 218 4.46 18.38 10.78
C GLN A 218 3.02 18.85 10.98
N GLN A 219 2.72 20.10 10.65
CA GLN A 219 1.35 20.65 10.72
C GLN A 219 0.40 19.83 9.83
N ARG A 220 0.84 19.45 8.64
CA ARG A 220 0.08 18.58 7.73
C ARG A 220 -0.24 17.22 8.37
N LEU A 221 0.75 16.58 9.01
CA LEU A 221 0.56 15.31 9.73
C LEU A 221 -0.43 15.46 10.90
N GLN A 222 -0.32 16.57 11.66
CA GLN A 222 -1.25 16.87 12.76
C GLN A 222 -2.69 17.05 12.26
N ARG A 223 -2.90 17.65 11.09
CA ARG A 223 -4.21 17.80 10.47
C ARG A 223 -4.81 16.44 10.10
N PHE A 224 -4.05 15.52 9.49
CA PHE A 224 -4.51 14.17 9.23
C PHE A 224 -4.84 13.40 10.51
N LYS A 225 -4.01 13.54 11.54
CA LYS A 225 -4.26 12.94 12.87
C LYS A 225 -5.56 13.47 13.48
N ALA A 226 -5.78 14.80 13.45
CA ALA A 226 -7.00 15.43 13.95
C ALA A 226 -8.25 15.03 13.17
N ALA A 227 -8.12 14.81 11.86
CA ALA A 227 -9.21 14.29 11.02
C ALA A 227 -9.56 12.81 11.30
N GLY A 228 -8.72 12.08 12.06
CA GLY A 228 -8.99 10.71 12.49
C GLY A 228 -8.32 9.63 11.64
N PHE A 229 -7.28 9.94 10.85
CA PHE A 229 -6.48 8.93 10.18
C PHE A 229 -5.69 8.10 11.20
N ASP A 230 -5.68 6.77 10.99
CA ASP A 230 -4.95 5.83 11.85
C ASP A 230 -3.46 5.81 11.52
N ASP A 231 -3.11 5.92 10.23
CA ASP A 231 -1.74 5.87 9.74
C ASP A 231 -1.45 6.97 8.71
N ALA A 232 -0.20 7.44 8.70
CA ALA A 232 0.37 8.21 7.59
C ALA A 232 1.59 7.45 7.03
N VAL A 233 1.61 7.23 5.72
CA VAL A 233 2.69 6.51 5.03
C VAL A 233 3.53 7.51 4.23
N LEU A 234 4.76 7.70 4.67
CA LEU A 234 5.68 8.69 4.15
C LEU A 234 6.59 8.07 3.08
N MET A 235 6.96 8.84 2.09
CA MET A 235 7.95 8.47 1.08
C MET A 235 9.13 9.42 1.19
N ILE A 236 10.18 8.99 1.87
CA ILE A 236 11.42 9.76 1.96
C ILE A 236 12.18 9.59 0.64
N LEU A 237 12.31 10.69 -0.09
CA LEU A 237 12.98 10.70 -1.39
C LEU A 237 14.52 10.81 -1.21
N PRO A 238 15.30 10.48 -2.24
CA PRO A 238 16.75 10.68 -2.21
C PRO A 238 17.12 12.12 -1.87
N GLY A 239 18.10 12.28 -0.97
CA GLY A 239 18.48 13.60 -0.47
C GLY A 239 17.51 14.19 0.55
N GLY A 240 16.48 13.46 0.93
CA GLY A 240 15.57 13.84 2.00
C GLY A 240 16.20 13.74 3.39
N PRO A 241 15.45 14.18 4.41
CA PRO A 241 15.90 14.13 5.80
C PRO A 241 16.14 12.69 6.27
N ASP A 242 16.96 12.54 7.30
CA ASP A 242 17.16 11.27 7.98
C ASP A 242 15.83 10.70 8.50
N PRO A 243 15.59 9.37 8.39
CA PRO A 243 14.37 8.73 8.85
C PRO A 243 14.00 9.03 10.32
N ALA A 244 14.98 9.11 11.23
CA ALA A 244 14.72 9.40 12.63
C ALA A 244 14.23 10.85 12.82
N THR A 245 14.76 11.81 12.05
CA THR A 245 14.27 13.19 12.02
C THR A 245 12.79 13.24 11.60
N VAL A 246 12.45 12.56 10.51
CA VAL A 246 11.06 12.51 10.01
C VAL A 246 10.14 11.79 11.00
N ARG A 247 10.63 10.71 11.63
CA ARG A 247 9.86 9.98 12.66
C ARG A 247 9.54 10.86 13.88
N GLY A 248 10.42 11.77 14.24
CA GLY A 248 10.26 12.70 15.36
C GLY A 248 9.17 13.77 15.16
N LEU A 249 8.55 13.88 13.98
CA LEU A 249 7.50 14.86 13.70
C LEU A 249 6.11 14.46 14.27
N VAL A 250 5.93 13.20 14.77
CA VAL A 250 4.61 12.69 15.27
C VAL A 250 4.73 12.04 16.62
#